data_42e3f367b0999c80c58b00c6cf7bf1ab
#
_entry.id   42e3f367b0999c80c58b00c6cf7bf1ab
#
_cell.length_a   1.000
_cell.length_b   1.000
_cell.length_c   1.000
_cell.angle_alpha   90.00
_cell.angle_beta   90.00
_cell.angle_gamma   90.00
#
_symmetry.space_group_name_H-M   'P 1'
#
loop_
_entity.id
_entity.type
_entity.pdbx_description
1 polymer ?
#
loop_
_entity_poly.entity_id
_entity_poly.type
_entity_poly.pdbx_seq_one_letter_code
_entity_poly.pdbx_strand_id
1 'polypeptide(L)'
;MSISFPLSINQFWTTFPMLDGSSEMELVGYRQQSMDGAGNAISAKFGQPKWRQEVLVAPMYFETANLFRAMMKVLGQRDGAFLAYDRWQPFPAYDPRGQVIGGFTPSVKTVGSDNRSLSLKGLPAHYKLSAGEKISVADGS
;
A
#
# COMPACT_ATOMS: atom_id res chain seq x y z
N MET A 1 -24.64 9.31 10.24
CA MET A 1 -23.80 8.80 9.15
C MET A 1 -23.06 7.59 9.67
N SER A 2 -23.23 6.41 9.08
CA SER A 2 -22.38 5.28 9.41
C SER A 2 -21.10 5.38 8.57
N ILE A 3 -19.95 5.25 9.20
CA ILE A 3 -18.66 5.17 8.53
C ILE A 3 -18.37 3.68 8.31
N SER A 4 -18.14 3.27 7.07
CA SER A 4 -17.71 1.92 6.74
C SER A 4 -16.20 1.91 6.48
N PHE A 5 -15.52 0.83 6.91
CA PHE A 5 -14.09 0.63 6.68
C PHE A 5 -13.88 -0.50 5.66
N PRO A 6 -12.78 -0.41 4.87
CA PRO A 6 -11.79 0.66 4.82
C PRO A 6 -12.35 1.93 4.19
N LEU A 7 -11.89 3.11 4.66
CA LEU A 7 -12.22 4.37 4.00
C LEU A 7 -11.67 4.37 2.57
N SER A 8 -12.44 4.88 1.63
CA SER A 8 -11.98 5.02 0.24
C SER A 8 -10.83 6.03 0.14
N ILE A 9 -10.06 5.95 -0.95
CA ILE A 9 -8.96 6.86 -1.24
C ILE A 9 -9.42 8.32 -1.16
N ASN A 10 -10.60 8.63 -1.71
CA ASN A 10 -11.14 9.98 -1.75
C ASN A 10 -11.69 10.47 -0.40
N GLN A 11 -11.99 9.57 0.52
CA GLN A 11 -12.47 9.96 1.86
C GLN A 11 -11.34 10.36 2.81
N PHE A 12 -10.12 9.85 2.59
CA PHE A 12 -9.00 10.15 3.47
C PHE A 12 -7.73 10.52 2.71
N TRP A 13 -7.20 9.64 1.86
CA TRP A 13 -5.85 9.74 1.30
C TRP A 13 -5.65 10.97 0.41
N THR A 14 -6.65 11.34 -0.40
CA THR A 14 -6.59 12.52 -1.28
C THR A 14 -7.24 13.76 -0.69
N THR A 15 -7.99 13.62 0.41
CA THR A 15 -8.70 14.74 1.06
C THR A 15 -7.75 15.69 1.76
N PHE A 16 -6.67 15.16 2.33
CA PHE A 16 -5.72 15.97 3.11
C PHE A 16 -4.46 16.28 2.32
N PRO A 17 -3.90 17.50 2.47
CA PRO A 17 -2.67 17.89 1.80
C PRO A 17 -1.50 17.14 2.44
N MET A 18 -1.02 16.13 1.75
CA MET A 18 0.15 15.36 2.15
C MET A 18 1.35 15.85 1.34
N LEU A 19 2.48 16.09 2.00
CA LEU A 19 3.70 16.50 1.33
C LEU A 19 4.28 15.36 0.52
N ASP A 20 4.65 15.65 -0.71
CA ASP A 20 5.49 14.79 -1.51
C ASP A 20 6.90 14.82 -0.89
N GLY A 21 7.47 13.70 -0.55
CA GLY A 21 8.77 13.62 0.10
C GLY A 21 8.76 12.82 1.40
N SER A 22 7.64 12.21 1.71
CA SER A 22 7.57 11.09 2.64
C SER A 22 8.41 9.92 2.14
N SER A 23 8.79 9.03 3.05
CA SER A 23 9.61 7.86 2.72
C SER A 23 9.01 7.01 1.60
N GLU A 24 9.87 6.34 0.84
CA GLU A 24 9.45 5.27 -0.06
C GLU A 24 8.68 4.20 0.73
N MET A 25 7.70 3.58 0.08
CA MET A 25 6.96 2.46 0.68
C MET A 25 7.88 1.24 0.77
N GLU A 26 8.21 0.82 1.97
CA GLU A 26 9.10 -0.30 2.27
C GLU A 26 8.35 -1.53 2.78
N LEU A 27 8.87 -2.71 2.48
CA LEU A 27 8.36 -3.96 3.00
C LEU A 27 9.07 -4.31 4.31
N VAL A 28 8.43 -4.08 5.45
CA VAL A 28 8.99 -4.34 6.77
C VAL A 28 8.71 -5.77 7.19
N GLY A 29 9.77 -6.57 7.34
CA GLY A 29 9.70 -7.93 7.86
C GLY A 29 10.07 -7.96 9.35
N TYR A 30 9.26 -8.63 10.13
CA TYR A 30 9.55 -8.84 11.56
C TYR A 30 10.40 -10.09 11.73
N ARG A 31 11.69 -9.89 12.05
CA ARG A 31 12.62 -10.97 12.36
C ARG A 31 13.24 -10.70 13.72
N GLN A 32 13.33 -11.72 14.53
CA GLN A 32 14.16 -11.72 15.72
C GLN A 32 15.38 -12.60 15.46
N GLN A 33 16.55 -12.07 15.75
CA GLN A 33 17.79 -12.83 15.70
C GLN A 33 18.33 -12.97 17.12
N SER A 34 18.73 -14.17 17.44
CA SER A 34 19.40 -14.54 18.68
C SER A 34 20.64 -15.36 18.36
N MET A 35 21.69 -15.24 19.11
CA MET A 35 22.84 -16.15 19.04
C MET A 35 22.72 -17.19 20.13
N ASP A 36 23.01 -18.46 19.79
CA ASP A 36 23.22 -19.49 20.79
C ASP A 36 24.58 -19.35 21.47
N GLY A 37 24.81 -20.11 22.55
CA GLY A 37 26.09 -20.11 23.25
C GLY A 37 27.28 -20.61 22.45
N ALA A 38 27.05 -21.19 21.27
CA ALA A 38 28.06 -21.65 20.32
C ALA A 38 28.32 -20.65 19.17
N GLY A 39 27.65 -19.49 19.18
CA GLY A 39 27.81 -18.43 18.17
C GLY A 39 26.97 -18.62 16.90
N ASN A 40 26.06 -19.59 16.86
CA ASN A 40 25.17 -19.77 15.72
C ASN A 40 24.02 -18.76 15.78
N ALA A 41 23.72 -18.12 14.65
CA ALA A 41 22.59 -17.21 14.54
C ALA A 41 21.29 -17.99 14.36
N ILE A 42 20.37 -17.85 15.31
CA ILE A 42 19.01 -18.37 15.23
C ILE A 42 18.11 -17.22 14.82
N SER A 43 17.40 -17.33 13.70
CA SER A 43 16.43 -16.31 13.27
C SER A 43 15.02 -16.88 13.21
N ALA A 44 14.08 -16.19 13.83
CA ALA A 44 12.67 -16.47 13.75
C ALA A 44 11.92 -15.34 13.04
N LYS A 45 11.01 -15.69 12.13
CA LYS A 45 10.10 -14.74 11.50
C LYS A 45 8.80 -14.66 12.32
N PHE A 46 8.45 -13.45 12.74
CA PHE A 46 7.20 -13.19 13.46
C PHE A 46 6.21 -12.50 12.50
N GLY A 47 5.32 -13.27 11.90
CA GLY A 47 4.29 -12.76 11.01
C GLY A 47 4.74 -12.51 9.58
N GLN A 48 3.79 -12.06 8.78
CA GLN A 48 4.02 -11.69 7.39
C GLN A 48 4.59 -10.28 7.28
N PRO A 49 5.49 -10.02 6.32
CA PRO A 49 5.95 -8.67 6.05
C PRO A 49 4.78 -7.75 5.70
N LYS A 50 4.84 -6.51 6.18
CA LYS A 50 3.82 -5.50 5.91
C LYS A 50 4.43 -4.29 5.22
N TRP A 51 3.69 -3.72 4.29
CA TRP A 51 4.05 -2.46 3.68
C TRP A 51 3.92 -1.32 4.69
N ARG A 52 4.92 -0.49 4.75
CA ARG A 52 4.98 0.69 5.60
C ARG A 52 5.42 1.90 4.78
N GLN A 53 4.76 3.01 4.99
CA GLN A 53 5.15 4.30 4.44
C GLN A 53 4.98 5.36 5.52
N GLU A 54 5.93 6.27 5.63
CA GLU A 54 5.82 7.45 6.47
C GLU A 54 5.40 8.63 5.59
N VAL A 55 4.34 9.30 5.97
CA VAL A 55 3.75 10.39 5.19
C VAL A 55 3.73 11.65 6.04
N LEU A 56 4.34 12.71 5.53
CA LEU A 56 4.31 14.02 6.14
C LEU A 56 3.04 14.77 5.70
N VAL A 57 2.39 15.39 6.66
CA VAL A 57 1.19 16.18 6.39
C VAL A 57 1.57 17.65 6.30
N ALA A 58 1.14 18.31 5.23
CA ALA A 58 1.39 19.74 5.04
C ALA A 58 0.66 20.59 6.08
N PRO A 59 1.12 21.81 6.37
CA PRO A 59 0.35 22.75 7.16
C PRO A 59 -1.06 22.96 6.59
N MET A 60 -2.06 22.95 7.47
CA MET A 60 -3.47 23.09 7.11
C MET A 60 -4.12 24.23 7.87
N TYR A 61 -5.18 24.79 7.30
CA TYR A 61 -6.07 25.69 8.03
C TYR A 61 -6.72 24.96 9.22
N PHE A 62 -7.08 25.72 10.22
CA PHE A 62 -7.60 25.21 11.51
C PHE A 62 -8.76 24.21 11.34
N GLU A 63 -9.71 24.52 10.48
CA GLU A 63 -10.88 23.65 10.24
C GLU A 63 -10.48 22.30 9.65
N THR A 64 -9.61 22.32 8.61
CA THR A 64 -9.09 21.11 7.98
C THR A 64 -8.25 20.28 8.95
N ALA A 65 -7.44 20.95 9.79
CA ALA A 65 -6.65 20.30 10.82
C ALA A 65 -7.52 19.60 11.88
N ASN A 66 -8.63 20.21 12.26
CA ASN A 66 -9.58 19.61 13.19
C ASN A 66 -10.27 18.39 12.58
N LEU A 67 -10.67 18.48 11.31
CA LEU A 67 -11.24 17.35 10.58
C LEU A 67 -10.22 16.20 10.51
N PHE A 68 -8.97 16.50 10.14
CA PHE A 68 -7.89 15.51 10.10
C PHE A 68 -7.70 14.81 11.45
N ARG A 69 -7.63 15.58 12.55
CA ARG A 69 -7.51 15.00 13.90
C ARG A 69 -8.69 14.12 14.27
N ALA A 70 -9.92 14.51 13.90
CA ALA A 70 -11.10 13.70 14.11
C ALA A 70 -11.04 12.39 13.35
N MET A 71 -10.63 12.42 12.08
CA MET A 71 -10.46 11.22 11.26
C MET A 71 -9.35 10.31 11.80
N MET A 72 -8.23 10.86 12.26
CA MET A 72 -7.15 10.09 12.90
C MET A 72 -7.62 9.38 14.17
N LYS A 73 -8.48 10.00 14.98
CA LYS A 73 -9.08 9.33 16.14
C LYS A 73 -9.99 8.17 15.74
N VAL A 74 -10.76 8.33 14.67
CA VAL A 74 -11.62 7.26 14.14
C VAL A 74 -10.77 6.10 13.59
N LEU A 75 -9.72 6.41 12.82
CA LEU A 75 -8.79 5.42 12.28
C LEU A 75 -7.96 4.71 13.37
N GLY A 76 -7.72 5.35 14.50
CA GLY A 76 -7.03 4.75 15.65
C GLY A 76 -7.87 3.75 16.43
N GLN A 77 -9.14 3.55 16.08
CA GLN A 77 -9.98 2.51 16.66
C GLN A 77 -9.60 1.13 16.08
N ARG A 78 -10.11 0.07 16.72
CA ARG A 78 -9.71 -1.31 16.45
C ARG A 78 -9.79 -1.73 14.98
N ASP A 79 -10.81 -1.28 14.26
CA ASP A 79 -11.07 -1.67 12.87
C ASP A 79 -10.82 -0.54 11.86
N GLY A 80 -10.18 0.55 12.34
CA GLY A 80 -9.89 1.69 11.48
C GLY A 80 -8.88 1.35 10.38
N ALA A 81 -9.31 1.51 9.13
CA ALA A 81 -8.49 1.26 7.95
C ALA A 81 -8.86 2.24 6.83
N PHE A 82 -7.92 2.49 5.93
CA PHE A 82 -8.16 3.29 4.73
C PHE A 82 -7.37 2.73 3.55
N LEU A 83 -7.83 3.00 2.35
CA LEU A 83 -7.12 2.68 1.12
C LEU A 83 -6.11 3.78 0.81
N ALA A 84 -4.89 3.37 0.50
CA ALA A 84 -3.78 4.26 0.14
C ALA A 84 -3.00 3.68 -1.04
N TYR A 85 -2.29 4.55 -1.74
CA TYR A 85 -1.32 4.16 -2.76
C TYR A 85 0.04 4.78 -2.43
N ASP A 86 1.09 4.25 -3.05
CA ASP A 86 2.43 4.81 -2.91
C ASP A 86 2.50 6.18 -3.59
N ARG A 87 2.65 7.24 -2.80
CA ARG A 87 2.74 8.62 -3.34
C ARG A 87 4.05 8.89 -4.07
N TRP A 88 5.09 8.15 -3.75
CA TRP A 88 6.37 8.26 -4.42
C TRP A 88 6.31 7.70 -5.84
N GLN A 89 5.61 6.58 -6.00
CA GLN A 89 5.44 5.92 -7.29
C GLN A 89 3.96 5.55 -7.51
N PRO A 90 3.09 6.54 -7.81
CA PRO A 90 1.66 6.32 -7.93
C PRO A 90 1.28 5.52 -9.19
N PHE A 91 2.15 5.52 -10.20
CA PHE A 91 1.92 4.85 -11.48
C PHE A 91 3.11 4.00 -11.90
N PRO A 92 2.89 2.96 -12.72
CA PRO A 92 3.97 2.16 -13.30
C PRO A 92 4.90 3.00 -14.17
N ALA A 93 6.17 2.62 -14.25
CA ALA A 93 7.17 3.30 -15.07
C ALA A 93 6.80 3.30 -16.57
N TYR A 94 6.12 2.25 -17.04
CA TYR A 94 5.65 2.16 -18.42
C TYR A 94 4.45 3.07 -18.72
N ASP A 95 3.64 3.36 -17.72
CA ASP A 95 2.44 4.20 -17.83
C ASP A 95 2.44 5.29 -16.74
N PRO A 96 3.33 6.31 -16.82
CA PRO A 96 3.54 7.28 -15.76
C PRO A 96 2.34 8.20 -15.52
N ARG A 97 1.30 8.11 -16.33
CA ARG A 97 0.05 8.87 -16.19
C ARG A 97 -1.17 7.99 -15.94
N GLY A 98 -1.02 6.66 -15.91
CA GLY A 98 -2.13 5.72 -15.75
C GLY A 98 -3.15 5.73 -16.91
N GLN A 99 -2.78 6.26 -18.07
CA GLN A 99 -3.68 6.41 -19.22
C GLN A 99 -3.80 5.13 -20.03
N VAL A 100 -2.73 4.36 -20.12
CA VAL A 100 -2.69 3.12 -20.91
C VAL A 100 -3.54 2.04 -20.24
N ILE A 101 -3.49 1.94 -18.92
CA ILE A 101 -4.25 0.96 -18.14
C ILE A 101 -5.66 1.42 -17.78
N GLY A 102 -5.93 2.74 -17.82
CA GLY A 102 -7.16 3.33 -17.29
C GLY A 102 -8.47 2.84 -17.91
N GLY A 103 -8.44 2.23 -19.10
CA GLY A 103 -9.61 1.62 -19.74
C GLY A 103 -9.70 0.10 -19.53
N PHE A 104 -8.80 -0.51 -18.79
CA PHE A 104 -8.68 -1.95 -18.62
C PHE A 104 -8.96 -2.34 -17.18
N THR A 105 -9.51 -3.53 -16.98
CA THR A 105 -9.73 -4.11 -15.65
C THR A 105 -8.89 -5.39 -15.52
N PRO A 106 -7.62 -5.26 -15.11
CA PRO A 106 -6.77 -6.43 -14.94
C PRO A 106 -7.31 -7.34 -13.84
N SER A 107 -7.17 -8.63 -14.03
CA SER A 107 -7.50 -9.61 -13.00
C SER A 107 -6.48 -10.74 -12.96
N VAL A 108 -6.38 -11.37 -11.81
CA VAL A 108 -5.51 -12.54 -11.63
C VAL A 108 -6.09 -13.71 -12.42
N LYS A 109 -5.27 -14.31 -13.29
CA LYS A 109 -5.63 -15.51 -14.03
C LYS A 109 -5.23 -16.78 -13.29
N THR A 110 -3.97 -16.85 -12.88
CA THR A 110 -3.43 -18.00 -12.13
C THR A 110 -2.35 -17.53 -11.18
N VAL A 111 -2.23 -18.21 -10.06
CA VAL A 111 -1.10 -18.13 -9.14
C VAL A 111 -0.27 -19.40 -9.35
N GLY A 112 1.02 -19.27 -9.51
CA GLY A 112 1.91 -20.43 -9.66
C GLY A 112 1.95 -21.29 -8.41
N SER A 113 2.21 -22.57 -8.58
CA SER A 113 2.31 -23.53 -7.46
C SER A 113 3.48 -23.22 -6.49
N ASP A 114 4.44 -22.41 -6.95
CA ASP A 114 5.57 -21.92 -6.16
C ASP A 114 5.20 -20.69 -5.30
N ASN A 115 3.98 -20.16 -5.41
CA ASN A 115 3.53 -18.90 -4.82
C ASN A 115 4.44 -17.69 -5.12
N ARG A 116 5.20 -17.73 -6.21
CA ARG A 116 6.12 -16.67 -6.63
C ARG A 116 5.79 -16.12 -8.01
N SER A 117 5.03 -16.85 -8.78
CA SER A 117 4.61 -16.44 -10.12
C SER A 117 3.14 -16.13 -10.17
N LEU A 118 2.79 -15.07 -10.86
CA LEU A 118 1.43 -14.55 -11.01
C LEU A 118 1.16 -14.29 -12.50
N SER A 119 0.07 -14.86 -13.03
CA SER A 119 -0.40 -14.53 -14.36
C SER A 119 -1.57 -13.57 -14.27
N LEU A 120 -1.54 -12.49 -15.04
CA LEU A 120 -2.60 -11.50 -15.15
C LEU A 120 -3.29 -11.62 -16.50
N LYS A 121 -4.58 -11.30 -16.53
CA LYS A 121 -5.38 -11.15 -17.76
C LYS A 121 -6.05 -9.78 -17.78
N GLY A 122 -6.49 -9.35 -18.96
CA GLY A 122 -7.17 -8.06 -19.11
C GLY A 122 -6.24 -6.85 -19.12
N LEU A 123 -4.94 -7.07 -19.31
CA LEU A 123 -3.97 -5.99 -19.55
C LEU A 123 -3.98 -5.60 -21.04
N PRO A 124 -3.63 -4.35 -21.37
CA PRO A 124 -3.41 -3.92 -22.75
C PRO A 124 -2.36 -4.77 -23.46
N ALA A 125 -2.49 -4.93 -24.78
CA ALA A 125 -1.45 -5.60 -25.57
C ALA A 125 -0.09 -4.90 -25.39
N HIS A 126 0.94 -5.70 -25.15
CA HIS A 126 2.32 -5.21 -24.94
C HIS A 126 2.55 -4.42 -23.65
N TYR A 127 1.60 -4.39 -22.71
CA TYR A 127 1.82 -3.76 -21.40
C TYR A 127 2.96 -4.47 -20.66
N LYS A 128 3.90 -3.69 -20.15
CA LYS A 128 5.07 -4.21 -19.43
C LYS A 128 5.04 -3.75 -17.98
N LEU A 129 5.25 -4.67 -17.08
CA LEU A 129 5.54 -4.38 -15.67
C LEU A 129 7.05 -4.30 -15.50
N SER A 130 7.53 -3.31 -14.80
CA SER A 130 8.95 -3.13 -14.48
C SER A 130 9.28 -3.74 -13.13
N ALA A 131 10.53 -4.14 -12.93
CA ALA A 131 10.98 -4.61 -11.63
C ALA A 131 10.81 -3.52 -10.56
N GLY A 132 10.30 -3.90 -9.40
CA GLY A 132 10.03 -2.97 -8.28
C GLY A 132 8.63 -2.35 -8.27
N GLU A 133 7.83 -2.56 -9.31
CA GLU A 133 6.43 -2.12 -9.31
C GLU A 133 5.59 -2.93 -8.30
N LYS A 134 4.66 -2.23 -7.66
CA LYS A 134 3.79 -2.79 -6.64
C LYS A 134 2.43 -3.12 -7.26
N ILE A 135 1.95 -4.32 -7.03
CA ILE A 135 0.65 -4.79 -7.48
C ILE A 135 -0.24 -4.98 -6.25
N SER A 136 -1.41 -4.35 -6.26
CA SER A 136 -2.46 -4.61 -5.27
C SER A 136 -3.51 -5.51 -5.89
N VAL A 137 -3.85 -6.58 -5.19
CA VAL A 137 -4.93 -7.49 -5.56
C VAL A 137 -6.07 -7.27 -4.57
N ALA A 138 -7.24 -6.87 -5.07
CA ALA A 138 -8.44 -6.84 -4.26
C ALA A 138 -9.06 -8.25 -4.25
N ASP A 139 -9.31 -8.77 -3.05
CA ASP A 139 -10.14 -9.96 -2.90
C ASP A 139 -11.56 -9.60 -3.28
N GLY A 140 -12.08 -10.25 -4.30
CA GLY A 140 -13.48 -10.08 -4.70
C GLY A 140 -14.38 -10.76 -3.65
N SER A 141 -14.81 -10.00 -2.68
CA SER A 141 -15.89 -10.37 -1.75
C SER A 141 -17.19 -9.70 -2.17
#